data_59b3de8328e170c14238b8f0c3f5456d
#
_entry.id   59b3de8328e170c14238b8f0c3f5456d
#
_cell.length_a   1.000
_cell.length_b   1.000
_cell.length_c   1.000
_cell.angle_alpha   90.00
_cell.angle_beta   90.00
_cell.angle_gamma   90.00
#
_symmetry.space_group_name_H-M   'P 1'
#
loop_
_entity.id
_entity.type
_entity.pdbx_description
1 polymer ?
#
loop_
_entity_poly.entity_id
_entity_poly.type
_entity_poly.pdbx_seq_one_letter_code
_entity_poly.pdbx_strand_id
1 'polypeptide(L)'
;MNDDIRDREQLTPAKTPEIPKEAAQSPLVLVVDDDMFMRKILVRYLERDNYRVVEAADGMEALEVYSKNLPDMILLDAMMPIMDGFECCERLHQLPHGDHIPILIITALDDRESVDHAYDVGASDYVTKPIHWAVLRQRVRRLLEQANLRQQLEAANRQLEVLVQELHRLVSIDGLTQVSSRRCFDEYIEQECRRSLREQQPISLILCDIDFFKNYNDNYGHQAGDECLKQVAQTISQATNRSADLVARYGGEEFAIVLPNTDTKGSINVAIRVNQLVQSLALPHAYSAAAPNITISCGVATILPTETIQATDLIKAADLALYNAKANGRNCVKFNDQPQAET
;
A
#
# COMPACT_ATOMS: atom_id res chain seq x y z
N MET A 1 17.70 -12.85 -58.08
CA MET A 1 17.62 -11.38 -58.21
C MET A 1 16.63 -10.95 -57.18
N ASN A 2 17.23 -10.70 -56.07
CA ASN A 2 17.42 -9.45 -55.31
C ASN A 2 16.17 -9.09 -54.55
N ASP A 3 16.29 -9.28 -53.27
CA ASP A 3 16.58 -8.32 -52.20
C ASP A 3 15.31 -7.57 -51.76
N ASP A 4 14.84 -7.93 -50.57
CA ASP A 4 14.61 -6.96 -49.53
C ASP A 4 14.29 -7.68 -48.19
N ILE A 5 15.35 -7.94 -47.45
CA ILE A 5 15.32 -8.22 -46.00
C ILE A 5 16.15 -7.11 -45.39
N ARG A 6 15.52 -6.22 -44.58
CA ARG A 6 16.12 -5.47 -43.44
C ARG A 6 15.36 -4.17 -43.18
N ASP A 7 14.42 -4.26 -42.27
CA ASP A 7 14.24 -3.16 -41.35
C ASP A 7 14.00 -3.75 -39.92
N ARG A 8 15.13 -3.95 -39.27
CA ARG A 8 15.13 -4.08 -37.80
C ARG A 8 15.08 -2.67 -37.23
N GLU A 9 13.92 -2.19 -36.86
CA GLU A 9 13.79 -1.03 -35.99
C GLU A 9 14.59 -1.30 -34.71
N GLN A 10 15.70 -0.59 -34.58
CA GLN A 10 16.47 -0.49 -33.37
C GLN A 10 15.60 0.22 -32.33
N LEU A 11 15.10 -0.53 -31.35
CA LEU A 11 14.56 0.02 -30.11
C LEU A 11 15.69 0.78 -29.41
N THR A 12 15.71 2.11 -29.58
CA THR A 12 16.51 3.01 -28.76
C THR A 12 16.04 2.87 -27.31
N PRO A 13 16.94 2.66 -26.34
CA PRO A 13 16.56 2.60 -24.94
C PRO A 13 15.92 3.94 -24.55
N ALA A 14 14.73 3.88 -23.96
CA ALA A 14 14.04 5.04 -23.44
C ALA A 14 14.99 5.79 -22.51
N LYS A 15 15.24 7.08 -22.81
CA LYS A 15 15.98 7.98 -21.93
C LYS A 15 15.27 7.99 -20.59
N THR A 16 15.98 7.56 -19.55
CA THR A 16 15.59 7.76 -18.17
C THR A 16 15.22 9.23 -18.00
N PRO A 17 14.04 9.60 -17.48
CA PRO A 17 13.72 10.99 -17.25
C PRO A 17 14.75 11.55 -16.27
N GLU A 18 15.54 12.52 -16.72
CA GLU A 18 16.38 13.33 -15.84
C GLU A 18 15.42 14.05 -14.88
N ILE A 19 15.45 13.66 -13.61
CA ILE A 19 14.79 14.39 -12.53
C ILE A 19 15.40 15.80 -12.56
N PRO A 20 14.58 16.86 -12.71
CA PRO A 20 15.11 18.22 -12.64
C PRO A 20 15.84 18.36 -11.31
N LYS A 21 17.13 18.64 -11.31
CA LYS A 21 17.82 19.16 -10.15
C LYS A 21 17.17 20.52 -9.88
N GLU A 22 16.14 20.55 -9.03
CA GLU A 22 15.80 21.79 -8.34
C GLU A 22 17.10 22.31 -7.78
N ALA A 23 17.41 23.58 -8.06
CA ALA A 23 18.62 24.22 -7.60
C ALA A 23 18.65 24.07 -6.08
N ALA A 24 19.44 23.12 -5.60
CA ALA A 24 19.51 22.79 -4.19
C ALA A 24 19.90 24.06 -3.46
N GLN A 25 18.96 24.66 -2.74
CA GLN A 25 19.25 25.79 -1.87
C GLN A 25 20.32 25.31 -0.88
N SER A 26 21.34 26.14 -0.65
CA SER A 26 22.40 25.84 0.32
C SER A 26 21.76 25.48 1.67
N PRO A 27 22.20 24.40 2.34
CA PRO A 27 21.63 23.99 3.63
C PRO A 27 21.62 25.12 4.65
N LEU A 28 20.56 25.20 5.45
CA LEU A 28 20.37 26.18 6.49
C LEU A 28 20.81 25.61 7.84
N VAL A 29 21.77 26.26 8.47
CA VAL A 29 22.28 25.85 9.79
C VAL A 29 21.87 26.87 10.83
N LEU A 30 21.28 26.42 11.93
CA LEU A 30 21.01 27.24 13.11
C LEU A 30 22.22 27.13 14.03
N VAL A 31 22.80 28.28 14.40
CA VAL A 31 23.91 28.40 15.35
C VAL A 31 23.42 29.03 16.63
N VAL A 32 23.53 28.28 17.73
CA VAL A 32 23.09 28.66 19.07
C VAL A 32 24.28 28.69 20.01
N ASP A 33 24.63 29.87 20.51
CA ASP A 33 25.75 30.08 21.45
C ASP A 33 25.52 31.43 22.16
N ASP A 34 25.65 31.51 23.48
CA ASP A 34 25.44 32.76 24.23
C ASP A 34 26.59 33.75 24.04
N ASP A 35 27.80 33.26 23.78
CA ASP A 35 28.93 34.13 23.43
C ASP A 35 28.79 34.69 22.00
N MET A 36 28.47 35.95 21.90
CA MET A 36 28.32 36.65 20.63
C MET A 36 29.60 36.57 19.75
N PHE A 37 30.79 36.52 20.34
CA PHE A 37 32.03 36.41 19.59
C PHE A 37 32.19 35.00 18.96
N MET A 38 31.97 33.98 19.75
CA MET A 38 32.03 32.59 19.27
C MET A 38 30.96 32.37 18.19
N ARG A 39 29.73 32.83 18.42
CA ARG A 39 28.62 32.73 17.44
C ARG A 39 29.00 33.36 16.09
N LYS A 40 29.60 34.58 16.10
CA LYS A 40 30.04 35.25 14.86
C LYS A 40 31.19 34.53 14.15
N ILE A 41 32.07 33.86 14.87
CA ILE A 41 33.13 33.06 14.27
C ILE A 41 32.51 31.83 13.58
N LEU A 42 31.60 31.11 14.24
CA LEU A 42 30.90 29.96 13.69
C LEU A 42 30.12 30.34 12.42
N VAL A 43 29.38 31.46 12.45
CA VAL A 43 28.62 31.94 11.28
C VAL A 43 29.57 32.18 10.09
N ARG A 44 30.64 32.95 10.28
CA ARG A 44 31.62 33.22 9.19
C ARG A 44 32.25 31.95 8.63
N TYR A 45 32.49 30.98 9.50
CA TYR A 45 33.09 29.72 9.09
C TYR A 45 32.15 28.90 8.23
N LEU A 46 30.85 28.81 8.61
CA LEU A 46 29.82 28.08 7.87
C LEU A 46 29.47 28.78 6.56
N GLU A 47 29.33 30.10 6.56
CA GLU A 47 29.08 30.90 5.34
C GLU A 47 30.18 30.74 4.29
N ARG A 48 31.44 30.62 4.73
CA ARG A 48 32.58 30.33 3.85
C ARG A 48 32.48 28.98 3.16
N ASP A 49 31.80 28.02 3.80
CA ASP A 49 31.56 26.70 3.25
C ASP A 49 30.19 26.60 2.52
N ASN A 50 29.60 27.76 2.15
CA ASN A 50 28.34 27.93 1.41
C ASN A 50 27.09 27.45 2.16
N TYR A 51 27.09 27.43 3.48
CA TYR A 51 25.88 27.23 4.26
C TYR A 51 25.17 28.57 4.50
N ARG A 52 23.84 28.54 4.50
CA ARG A 52 23.02 29.62 5.03
C ARG A 52 22.96 29.47 6.55
N VAL A 53 23.02 30.60 7.26
CA VAL A 53 23.05 30.56 8.72
C VAL A 53 21.98 31.45 9.32
N VAL A 54 21.32 30.97 10.36
CA VAL A 54 20.49 31.74 11.28
C VAL A 54 21.06 31.58 12.68
N GLU A 55 20.90 32.60 13.51
CA GLU A 55 21.53 32.69 14.83
C GLU A 55 20.47 32.69 15.93
N ALA A 56 20.82 32.17 17.09
CA ALA A 56 20.10 32.36 18.35
C ALA A 56 21.12 32.55 19.49
N ALA A 57 20.79 33.36 20.46
CA ALA A 57 21.67 33.70 21.58
C ALA A 57 21.45 32.85 22.83
N ASP A 58 20.35 32.08 22.87
CA ASP A 58 20.02 31.13 23.94
C ASP A 58 19.06 30.05 23.47
N GLY A 59 18.78 29.05 24.32
CA GLY A 59 17.90 27.93 23.99
C GLY A 59 16.45 28.33 23.71
N MET A 60 15.93 29.38 24.36
CA MET A 60 14.55 29.86 24.12
C MET A 60 14.42 30.49 22.73
N GLU A 61 15.35 31.36 22.35
CA GLU A 61 15.42 31.95 21.02
C GLU A 61 15.63 30.86 19.95
N ALA A 62 16.43 29.83 20.26
CA ALA A 62 16.63 28.68 19.35
C ALA A 62 15.32 27.97 19.00
N LEU A 63 14.43 27.70 19.95
CA LEU A 63 13.12 27.10 19.71
C LEU A 63 12.23 27.97 18.83
N GLU A 64 12.27 29.30 19.01
CA GLU A 64 11.50 30.24 18.18
C GLU A 64 12.06 30.28 16.75
N VAL A 65 13.38 30.39 16.60
CA VAL A 65 14.06 30.42 15.29
C VAL A 65 13.83 29.12 14.54
N TYR A 66 13.92 27.98 15.23
CA TYR A 66 13.61 26.67 14.68
C TYR A 66 12.21 26.62 14.06
N SER A 67 11.20 27.02 14.83
CA SER A 67 9.80 26.97 14.39
C SER A 67 9.50 27.86 13.18
N LYS A 68 10.26 28.94 13.00
CA LYS A 68 10.10 29.91 11.90
C LYS A 68 10.87 29.51 10.63
N ASN A 69 12.03 28.87 10.78
CA ASN A 69 12.96 28.70 9.67
C ASN A 69 13.17 27.24 9.24
N LEU A 70 12.85 26.26 10.09
CA LEU A 70 13.07 24.84 9.87
C LEU A 70 14.49 24.56 9.32
N PRO A 71 15.54 24.70 10.13
CA PRO A 71 16.92 24.51 9.68
C PRO A 71 17.21 23.05 9.33
N ASP A 72 18.17 22.83 8.44
CA ASP A 72 18.63 21.49 8.05
C ASP A 72 19.59 20.86 9.09
N MET A 73 20.16 21.67 9.99
CA MET A 73 21.07 21.25 11.06
C MET A 73 21.14 22.33 12.15
N ILE A 74 21.45 21.90 13.38
CA ILE A 74 21.65 22.81 14.52
C ILE A 74 23.04 22.59 15.10
N LEU A 75 23.79 23.68 15.28
CA LEU A 75 24.98 23.75 16.12
C LEU A 75 24.58 24.39 17.45
N LEU A 76 24.79 23.70 18.56
CA LEU A 76 24.23 24.07 19.85
C LEU A 76 25.31 24.05 20.93
N ASP A 77 25.56 25.20 21.55
CA ASP A 77 26.43 25.23 22.72
C ASP A 77 25.78 24.51 23.91
N ALA A 78 26.55 23.68 24.60
CA ALA A 78 26.09 22.93 25.76
C ALA A 78 25.78 23.83 26.95
N MET A 79 26.59 24.89 27.16
CA MET A 79 26.54 25.71 28.36
C MET A 79 26.02 27.10 28.05
N MET A 80 24.73 27.31 28.22
CA MET A 80 24.09 28.61 28.02
C MET A 80 23.24 28.99 29.24
N PRO A 81 23.01 30.28 29.51
CA PRO A 81 22.09 30.74 30.54
C PRO A 81 20.64 30.46 30.16
N ILE A 82 19.74 30.44 31.13
CA ILE A 82 18.29 30.27 31.01
C ILE A 82 17.90 28.83 30.65
N MET A 83 18.40 28.31 29.53
CA MET A 83 18.20 26.95 29.04
C MET A 83 19.51 26.45 28.48
N ASP A 84 20.06 25.41 29.05
CA ASP A 84 21.29 24.80 28.55
C ASP A 84 21.08 24.04 27.22
N GLY A 85 22.18 23.64 26.58
CA GLY A 85 22.09 22.98 25.26
C GLY A 85 21.47 21.58 25.34
N PHE A 86 21.59 20.88 26.47
CA PHE A 86 21.01 19.55 26.63
C PHE A 86 19.49 19.64 26.74
N GLU A 87 18.97 20.51 27.60
CA GLU A 87 17.53 20.78 27.69
C GLU A 87 16.95 21.33 26.38
N CYS A 88 17.69 22.20 25.69
CA CYS A 88 17.30 22.72 24.39
C CYS A 88 17.20 21.59 23.34
N CYS A 89 18.14 20.66 23.32
CA CYS A 89 18.15 19.51 22.44
C CYS A 89 16.92 18.62 22.64
N GLU A 90 16.61 18.27 23.89
CA GLU A 90 15.40 17.48 24.21
C GLU A 90 14.12 18.17 23.73
N ARG A 91 13.98 19.47 23.97
CA ARG A 91 12.80 20.23 23.55
C ARG A 91 12.70 20.36 22.04
N LEU A 92 13.81 20.53 21.32
CA LEU A 92 13.85 20.55 19.87
C LEU A 92 13.33 19.23 19.28
N HIS A 93 13.72 18.08 19.83
CA HIS A 93 13.26 16.78 19.38
C HIS A 93 11.76 16.56 19.60
N GLN A 94 11.13 17.23 20.56
CA GLN A 94 9.69 17.17 20.80
C GLN A 94 8.87 18.05 19.82
N LEU A 95 9.53 18.93 19.07
CA LEU A 95 8.85 19.75 18.08
C LEU A 95 8.60 18.97 16.76
N PRO A 96 7.60 19.38 15.97
CA PRO A 96 7.36 18.78 14.66
C PRO A 96 8.64 18.77 13.80
N HIS A 97 8.99 17.61 13.26
CA HIS A 97 10.20 17.34 12.47
C HIS A 97 11.54 17.43 13.25
N GLY A 98 11.51 17.65 14.57
CA GLY A 98 12.71 17.83 15.38
C GLY A 98 13.58 16.57 15.48
N ASP A 99 12.97 15.39 15.51
CA ASP A 99 13.62 14.08 15.55
C ASP A 99 14.39 13.72 14.26
N HIS A 100 14.21 14.49 13.18
CA HIS A 100 14.86 14.29 11.88
C HIS A 100 16.03 15.23 11.63
N ILE A 101 16.17 16.31 12.43
CA ILE A 101 17.20 17.32 12.22
C ILE A 101 18.44 16.98 13.04
N PRO A 102 19.62 16.86 12.43
CA PRO A 102 20.85 16.60 13.15
C PRO A 102 21.23 17.78 14.05
N ILE A 103 21.48 17.47 15.34
CA ILE A 103 21.95 18.43 16.33
C ILE A 103 23.39 18.07 16.69
N LEU A 104 24.31 19.03 16.52
CA LEU A 104 25.72 18.91 16.92
C LEU A 104 25.96 19.78 18.14
N ILE A 105 26.22 19.15 19.29
CA ILE A 105 26.52 19.87 20.53
C ILE A 105 27.99 20.30 20.56
N ILE A 106 28.24 21.57 20.94
CA ILE A 106 29.57 22.09 21.19
C ILE A 106 29.73 22.20 22.71
N THR A 107 30.70 21.52 23.28
CA THR A 107 30.87 21.47 24.75
C THR A 107 32.29 21.73 25.19
N ALA A 108 32.45 22.33 26.36
CA ALA A 108 33.75 22.46 27.04
C ALA A 108 34.04 21.22 27.90
N LEU A 109 33.05 20.35 28.10
CA LEU A 109 33.14 19.16 28.94
C LEU A 109 33.75 18.01 28.13
N ASP A 110 34.85 17.46 28.63
CA ASP A 110 35.58 16.34 28.00
C ASP A 110 35.56 15.09 28.90
N ASP A 111 34.63 15.08 29.86
CA ASP A 111 34.38 13.91 30.69
C ASP A 111 33.35 12.97 30.06
N ARG A 112 33.46 11.69 30.44
CA ARG A 112 32.63 10.63 29.85
C ARG A 112 31.13 10.81 30.14
N GLU A 113 30.79 11.34 31.30
CA GLU A 113 29.38 11.51 31.69
C GLU A 113 28.69 12.56 30.82
N SER A 114 29.36 13.65 30.48
CA SER A 114 28.83 14.71 29.61
C SER A 114 28.68 14.25 28.16
N VAL A 115 29.56 13.39 27.68
CA VAL A 115 29.47 12.80 26.34
C VAL A 115 28.30 11.82 26.28
N ASP A 116 28.15 10.93 27.25
CA ASP A 116 27.05 9.99 27.34
C ASP A 116 25.71 10.76 27.42
N HIS A 117 25.65 11.83 28.22
CA HIS A 117 24.47 12.69 28.34
C HIS A 117 24.07 13.37 27.00
N ALA A 118 25.05 13.82 26.21
CA ALA A 118 24.76 14.41 24.89
C ALA A 118 24.02 13.43 23.97
N TYR A 119 24.40 12.16 23.95
CA TYR A 119 23.71 11.14 23.17
C TYR A 119 22.36 10.74 23.77
N ASP A 120 22.23 10.70 25.10
CA ASP A 120 21.00 10.37 25.78
C ASP A 120 19.87 11.39 25.48
N VAL A 121 20.21 12.68 25.34
CA VAL A 121 19.27 13.75 24.96
C VAL A 121 19.00 13.81 23.46
N GLY A 122 19.58 12.88 22.67
CA GLY A 122 19.32 12.76 21.24
C GLY A 122 20.28 13.52 20.33
N ALA A 123 21.37 14.12 20.81
CA ALA A 123 22.34 14.76 19.95
C ALA A 123 22.93 13.77 18.92
N SER A 124 23.08 14.23 17.68
CA SER A 124 23.62 13.39 16.60
C SER A 124 25.12 13.21 16.69
N ASP A 125 25.82 14.20 17.24
CA ASP A 125 27.27 14.18 17.49
C ASP A 125 27.65 15.35 18.41
N TYR A 126 28.91 15.43 18.83
CA TYR A 126 29.41 16.51 19.65
C TYR A 126 30.82 16.97 19.21
N VAL A 127 31.23 18.18 19.60
CA VAL A 127 32.59 18.75 19.40
C VAL A 127 33.03 19.42 20.68
N THR A 128 34.26 19.15 21.11
CA THR A 128 34.85 19.77 22.31
C THR A 128 35.51 21.09 22.01
N LYS A 129 35.37 22.04 22.94
CA LYS A 129 36.17 23.29 22.96
C LYS A 129 37.57 23.02 23.53
N PRO A 130 38.67 23.53 22.93
CA PRO A 130 38.72 24.45 21.79
C PRO A 130 38.37 23.78 20.46
N ILE A 131 37.60 24.47 19.62
CA ILE A 131 37.06 23.93 18.38
C ILE A 131 38.19 23.72 17.35
N HIS A 132 38.37 22.44 16.94
CA HIS A 132 39.18 22.11 15.78
C HIS A 132 38.34 22.24 14.49
N TRP A 133 38.55 23.36 13.78
CA TRP A 133 37.72 23.74 12.60
C TRP A 133 37.66 22.67 11.51
N ALA A 134 38.74 21.94 11.28
CA ALA A 134 38.72 20.84 10.31
C ALA A 134 37.78 19.68 10.75
N VAL A 135 37.74 19.40 12.06
CA VAL A 135 36.84 18.37 12.62
C VAL A 135 35.39 18.81 12.56
N LEU A 136 35.13 20.07 12.97
CA LEU A 136 33.79 20.67 12.89
C LEU A 136 33.23 20.60 11.46
N ARG A 137 34.03 21.05 10.47
CA ARG A 137 33.66 21.00 9.04
C ARG A 137 33.26 19.59 8.60
N GLN A 138 34.08 18.60 8.95
CA GLN A 138 33.83 17.22 8.53
C GLN A 138 32.56 16.64 9.17
N ARG A 139 32.32 16.96 10.45
CA ARG A 139 31.10 16.52 11.16
C ARG A 139 29.84 17.16 10.60
N VAL A 140 29.84 18.49 10.39
CA VAL A 140 28.73 19.23 9.77
C VAL A 140 28.39 18.63 8.40
N ARG A 141 29.40 18.47 7.55
CA ARG A 141 29.21 17.90 6.22
C ARG A 141 28.61 16.50 6.28
N ARG A 142 29.17 15.61 7.11
CA ARG A 142 28.71 14.23 7.25
C ARG A 142 27.25 14.17 7.74
N LEU A 143 26.90 14.96 8.75
CA LEU A 143 25.56 14.97 9.32
C LEU A 143 24.53 15.50 8.32
N LEU A 144 24.83 16.56 7.58
CA LEU A 144 23.96 17.06 6.51
C LEU A 144 23.81 16.09 5.35
N GLU A 145 24.90 15.44 4.91
CA GLU A 145 24.83 14.37 3.89
C GLU A 145 23.98 13.20 4.35
N GLN A 146 24.13 12.77 5.59
CA GLN A 146 23.32 11.66 6.17
C GLN A 146 21.83 12.03 6.27
N ALA A 147 21.50 13.23 6.73
CA ALA A 147 20.12 13.73 6.80
C ALA A 147 19.47 13.79 5.40
N ASN A 148 20.21 14.33 4.42
CA ASN A 148 19.73 14.40 3.03
C ASN A 148 19.49 13.02 2.42
N LEU A 149 20.41 12.06 2.61
CA LEU A 149 20.25 10.69 2.13
C LEU A 149 19.04 10.00 2.78
N ARG A 150 18.82 10.21 4.08
CA ARG A 150 17.65 9.68 4.79
C ARG A 150 16.36 10.26 4.19
N GLN A 151 16.28 11.56 3.97
CA GLN A 151 15.12 12.21 3.38
C GLN A 151 14.84 11.72 1.95
N GLN A 152 15.88 11.54 1.14
CA GLN A 152 15.75 10.99 -0.21
C GLN A 152 15.24 9.55 -0.18
N LEU A 153 15.72 8.71 0.74
CA LEU A 153 15.27 7.33 0.90
C LEU A 153 13.79 7.27 1.31
N GLU A 154 13.38 8.10 2.26
CA GLU A 154 11.98 8.17 2.70
C GLU A 154 11.05 8.67 1.58
N ALA A 155 11.51 9.63 0.77
CA ALA A 155 10.76 10.09 -0.40
C ALA A 155 10.63 8.99 -1.47
N ALA A 156 11.72 8.27 -1.77
CA ALA A 156 11.72 7.16 -2.72
C ALA A 156 10.83 6.00 -2.26
N ASN A 157 10.85 5.65 -0.98
CA ASN A 157 9.97 4.63 -0.41
C ASN A 157 8.49 5.01 -0.54
N ARG A 158 8.12 6.27 -0.24
CA ARG A 158 6.74 6.74 -0.43
C ARG A 158 6.28 6.65 -1.90
N GLN A 159 7.16 7.02 -2.84
CA GLN A 159 6.86 6.88 -4.27
C GLN A 159 6.67 5.42 -4.69
N LEU A 160 7.53 4.53 -4.18
CA LEU A 160 7.43 3.10 -4.44
C LEU A 160 6.11 2.52 -3.92
N GLU A 161 5.69 2.88 -2.71
CA GLU A 161 4.41 2.46 -2.13
C GLU A 161 3.21 2.88 -3.00
N VAL A 162 3.20 4.12 -3.49
CA VAL A 162 2.15 4.61 -4.40
C VAL A 162 2.13 3.81 -5.71
N LEU A 163 3.29 3.56 -6.32
CA LEU A 163 3.38 2.76 -7.54
C LEU A 163 2.93 1.31 -7.34
N VAL A 164 3.29 0.70 -6.22
CA VAL A 164 2.86 -0.66 -5.86
C VAL A 164 1.34 -0.71 -5.70
N GLN A 165 0.73 0.26 -5.02
CA GLN A 165 -0.72 0.35 -4.88
C GLN A 165 -1.42 0.50 -6.24
N GLU A 166 -0.87 1.33 -7.15
CA GLU A 166 -1.44 1.50 -8.49
C GLU A 166 -1.32 0.22 -9.33
N LEU A 167 -0.19 -0.48 -9.26
CA LEU A 167 -0.03 -1.79 -9.90
C LEU A 167 -1.04 -2.82 -9.33
N HIS A 168 -1.23 -2.85 -8.02
CA HIS A 168 -2.25 -3.71 -7.40
C HIS A 168 -3.65 -3.38 -7.91
N ARG A 169 -3.99 -2.09 -8.03
CA ARG A 169 -5.28 -1.65 -8.58
C ARG A 169 -5.48 -2.13 -10.02
N LEU A 170 -4.46 -2.02 -10.87
CA LEU A 170 -4.54 -2.46 -12.26
C LEU A 170 -4.73 -3.98 -12.40
N VAL A 171 -4.19 -4.78 -11.48
CA VAL A 171 -4.31 -6.25 -11.48
C VAL A 171 -5.58 -6.74 -10.77
N SER A 172 -6.25 -5.88 -10.01
CA SER A 172 -7.43 -6.24 -9.21
C SER A 172 -8.72 -6.39 -10.00
N ILE A 173 -8.75 -5.95 -11.28
CA ILE A 173 -9.92 -5.97 -12.16
C ILE A 173 -9.67 -6.92 -13.32
N ASP A 174 -10.64 -7.76 -13.67
CA ASP A 174 -10.61 -8.59 -14.87
C ASP A 174 -10.82 -7.71 -16.13
N GLY A 175 -9.86 -7.78 -17.05
CA GLY A 175 -9.82 -6.90 -18.22
C GLY A 175 -11.02 -7.04 -19.17
N LEU A 176 -11.67 -8.22 -19.22
CA LEU A 176 -12.82 -8.48 -20.07
C LEU A 176 -14.13 -8.06 -19.40
N THR A 177 -14.36 -8.52 -18.18
CA THR A 177 -15.67 -8.44 -17.51
C THR A 177 -15.80 -7.24 -16.57
N GLN A 178 -14.70 -6.56 -16.26
CA GLN A 178 -14.63 -5.39 -15.37
C GLN A 178 -15.12 -5.64 -13.93
N VAL A 179 -15.29 -6.90 -13.53
CA VAL A 179 -15.43 -7.30 -12.12
C VAL A 179 -14.05 -7.59 -11.53
N SER A 180 -13.97 -7.90 -10.25
CA SER A 180 -12.68 -8.22 -9.62
C SER A 180 -12.02 -9.43 -10.27
N SER A 181 -10.69 -9.42 -10.32
CA SER A 181 -9.89 -10.54 -10.80
C SER A 181 -9.85 -11.68 -9.78
N ARG A 182 -9.43 -12.88 -10.22
CA ARG A 182 -9.19 -14.02 -9.34
C ARG A 182 -8.20 -13.67 -8.22
N ARG A 183 -7.13 -12.95 -8.53
CA ARG A 183 -6.15 -12.52 -7.52
C ARG A 183 -6.80 -11.65 -6.43
N CYS A 184 -7.65 -10.70 -6.84
CA CYS A 184 -8.38 -9.88 -5.88
C CYS A 184 -9.31 -10.72 -5.00
N PHE A 185 -9.96 -11.74 -5.59
CA PHE A 185 -10.78 -12.69 -4.84
C PHE A 185 -9.95 -13.46 -3.79
N ASP A 186 -8.81 -14.02 -4.19
CA ASP A 186 -7.95 -14.81 -3.29
C ASP A 186 -7.47 -13.97 -2.08
N GLU A 187 -7.05 -12.72 -2.32
CA GLU A 187 -6.65 -11.79 -1.27
C GLU A 187 -7.83 -11.40 -0.36
N TYR A 188 -8.99 -11.10 -0.96
CA TYR A 188 -10.18 -10.61 -0.24
C TYR A 188 -10.81 -11.68 0.64
N ILE A 189 -10.95 -12.91 0.13
CA ILE A 189 -11.59 -13.99 0.91
C ILE A 189 -10.77 -14.35 2.16
N GLU A 190 -9.44 -14.35 2.06
CA GLU A 190 -8.57 -14.57 3.21
C GLU A 190 -8.70 -13.44 4.24
N GLN A 191 -8.74 -12.19 3.79
CA GLN A 191 -8.88 -11.03 4.66
C GLN A 191 -10.22 -11.04 5.40
N GLU A 192 -11.31 -11.31 4.67
CA GLU A 192 -12.66 -11.34 5.24
C GLU A 192 -12.89 -12.56 6.15
N CYS A 193 -12.28 -13.70 5.86
CA CYS A 193 -12.31 -14.83 6.81
C CYS A 193 -11.63 -14.48 8.15
N ARG A 194 -10.46 -13.82 8.12
CA ARG A 194 -9.79 -13.35 9.35
C ARG A 194 -10.64 -12.30 10.10
N ARG A 195 -11.31 -11.43 9.37
CA ARG A 195 -12.21 -10.42 9.95
C ARG A 195 -13.41 -11.10 10.59
N SER A 196 -14.08 -12.00 9.87
CA SER A 196 -15.24 -12.77 10.35
C SER A 196 -14.91 -13.58 11.60
N LEU A 197 -13.70 -14.15 11.69
CA LEU A 197 -13.22 -14.83 12.90
C LEU A 197 -13.16 -13.89 14.11
N ARG A 198 -12.63 -12.69 13.93
CA ARG A 198 -12.53 -11.68 15.02
C ARG A 198 -13.88 -11.14 15.45
N GLU A 199 -14.77 -10.90 14.47
CA GLU A 199 -16.09 -10.32 14.70
C GLU A 199 -17.14 -11.37 15.06
N GLN A 200 -16.79 -12.67 14.99
CA GLN A 200 -17.70 -13.80 15.20
C GLN A 200 -18.96 -13.70 14.33
N GLN A 201 -18.76 -13.33 13.06
CA GLN A 201 -19.81 -13.19 12.06
C GLN A 201 -19.66 -14.24 10.96
N PRO A 202 -20.76 -14.72 10.36
CA PRO A 202 -20.70 -15.68 9.26
C PRO A 202 -20.14 -15.01 7.99
N ILE A 203 -19.45 -15.82 7.18
CA ILE A 203 -19.07 -15.47 5.81
C ILE A 203 -19.59 -16.50 4.84
N SER A 204 -20.13 -16.05 3.71
CA SER A 204 -20.64 -16.92 2.66
C SER A 204 -19.89 -16.71 1.36
N LEU A 205 -19.79 -17.78 0.58
CA LEU A 205 -19.24 -17.81 -0.77
C LEU A 205 -20.26 -18.46 -1.72
N ILE A 206 -20.44 -17.83 -2.87
CA ILE A 206 -21.18 -18.40 -4.00
C ILE A 206 -20.19 -18.57 -5.15
N LEU A 207 -20.01 -19.80 -5.63
CA LEU A 207 -19.33 -20.09 -6.88
C LEU A 207 -20.38 -20.32 -7.97
N CYS A 208 -20.19 -19.67 -9.10
CA CYS A 208 -21.10 -19.70 -10.22
C CYS A 208 -20.38 -20.13 -11.49
N ASP A 209 -21.07 -20.88 -12.36
CA ASP A 209 -20.53 -21.33 -13.65
C ASP A 209 -21.63 -21.25 -14.72
N ILE A 210 -21.30 -20.67 -15.89
CA ILE A 210 -22.24 -20.55 -16.99
C ILE A 210 -22.42 -21.90 -17.66
N ASP A 211 -23.65 -22.38 -17.65
CA ASP A 211 -23.98 -23.74 -18.10
C ASP A 211 -23.73 -23.91 -19.61
N PHE A 212 -22.98 -24.95 -19.98
CA PHE A 212 -22.63 -25.29 -21.36
C PHE A 212 -21.91 -24.19 -22.13
N PHE A 213 -21.14 -23.34 -21.45
CA PHE A 213 -20.49 -22.18 -22.07
C PHE A 213 -19.50 -22.58 -23.17
N LYS A 214 -18.82 -23.74 -23.06
CA LYS A 214 -18.00 -24.27 -24.15
C LYS A 214 -18.82 -24.49 -25.43
N ASN A 215 -20.00 -25.13 -25.31
CA ASN A 215 -20.90 -25.33 -26.45
C ASN A 215 -21.36 -23.99 -27.05
N TYR A 216 -21.55 -22.98 -26.21
CA TYR A 216 -21.89 -21.63 -26.66
C TYR A 216 -20.77 -21.06 -27.53
N ASN A 217 -19.51 -21.07 -27.07
CA ASN A 217 -18.36 -20.60 -27.81
C ASN A 217 -18.14 -21.37 -29.13
N ASP A 218 -18.27 -22.69 -29.09
CA ASP A 218 -18.06 -23.55 -30.27
C ASP A 218 -19.08 -23.25 -31.38
N ASN A 219 -20.29 -22.80 -31.06
CA ASN A 219 -21.37 -22.57 -32.01
C ASN A 219 -21.60 -21.09 -32.37
N TYR A 220 -21.36 -20.15 -31.41
CA TYR A 220 -21.59 -18.73 -31.65
C TYR A 220 -20.29 -17.91 -31.80
N GLY A 221 -19.14 -18.55 -31.56
CA GLY A 221 -17.81 -17.94 -31.64
C GLY A 221 -17.39 -17.22 -30.36
N HIS A 222 -16.08 -17.03 -30.20
CA HIS A 222 -15.48 -16.46 -28.99
C HIS A 222 -15.91 -14.99 -28.73
N GLN A 223 -16.18 -14.20 -29.78
CA GLN A 223 -16.65 -12.82 -29.58
C GLN A 223 -18.04 -12.78 -28.95
N ALA A 224 -18.94 -13.68 -29.34
CA ALA A 224 -20.25 -13.81 -28.68
C ALA A 224 -20.10 -14.31 -27.25
N GLY A 225 -19.16 -15.21 -26.98
CA GLY A 225 -18.84 -15.66 -25.64
C GLY A 225 -18.29 -14.53 -24.74
N ASP A 226 -17.40 -13.73 -25.25
CA ASP A 226 -16.89 -12.55 -24.53
C ASP A 226 -17.99 -11.56 -24.16
N GLU A 227 -18.93 -11.32 -25.07
CA GLU A 227 -20.06 -10.43 -24.81
C GLU A 227 -21.05 -11.07 -23.79
N CYS A 228 -21.28 -12.38 -23.87
CA CYS A 228 -22.03 -13.12 -22.88
C CYS A 228 -21.39 -13.00 -21.47
N LEU A 229 -20.06 -13.18 -21.35
CA LEU A 229 -19.35 -13.03 -20.10
C LEU A 229 -19.51 -11.63 -19.50
N LYS A 230 -19.43 -10.59 -20.30
CA LYS A 230 -19.64 -9.19 -19.86
C LYS A 230 -21.04 -8.98 -19.31
N GLN A 231 -22.05 -9.43 -20.03
CA GLN A 231 -23.47 -9.27 -19.63
C GLN A 231 -23.77 -10.07 -18.35
N VAL A 232 -23.26 -11.30 -18.23
CA VAL A 232 -23.42 -12.11 -17.02
C VAL A 232 -22.72 -11.47 -15.84
N ALA A 233 -21.48 -10.99 -16.00
CA ALA A 233 -20.74 -10.30 -14.94
C ALA A 233 -21.46 -9.07 -14.41
N GLN A 234 -21.97 -8.23 -15.32
CA GLN A 234 -22.75 -7.03 -14.95
C GLN A 234 -24.03 -7.41 -14.19
N THR A 235 -24.70 -8.49 -14.64
CA THR A 235 -25.92 -8.99 -14.02
C THR A 235 -25.66 -9.54 -12.61
N ILE A 236 -24.58 -10.28 -12.41
CA ILE A 236 -24.15 -10.75 -11.10
C ILE A 236 -23.86 -9.56 -10.18
N SER A 237 -23.16 -8.53 -10.69
CA SER A 237 -22.86 -7.32 -9.92
C SER A 237 -24.11 -6.56 -9.48
N GLN A 238 -25.18 -6.57 -10.29
CA GLN A 238 -26.47 -5.96 -9.93
C GLN A 238 -27.23 -6.78 -8.86
N ALA A 239 -26.91 -8.06 -8.71
CA ALA A 239 -27.51 -8.90 -7.68
C ALA A 239 -26.88 -8.68 -6.30
N THR A 240 -25.69 -8.09 -6.24
CA THR A 240 -24.97 -7.76 -5.00
C THR A 240 -25.16 -6.28 -4.70
N ASN A 241 -25.69 -5.96 -3.50
CA ASN A 241 -26.12 -4.59 -3.19
C ASN A 241 -25.30 -3.91 -2.09
N ARG A 242 -24.37 -4.63 -1.44
CA ARG A 242 -23.59 -4.10 -0.32
C ARG A 242 -22.18 -3.75 -0.80
N SER A 243 -21.61 -2.69 -0.28
CA SER A 243 -20.24 -2.28 -0.59
C SER A 243 -19.17 -3.30 -0.15
N ALA A 244 -19.51 -4.19 0.79
CA ALA A 244 -18.65 -5.27 1.26
C ALA A 244 -18.80 -6.56 0.43
N ASP A 245 -19.78 -6.66 -0.47
CA ASP A 245 -19.90 -7.83 -1.34
C ASP A 245 -18.86 -7.72 -2.46
N LEU A 246 -18.14 -8.79 -2.74
CA LEU A 246 -17.19 -8.85 -3.85
C LEU A 246 -17.70 -9.80 -4.92
N VAL A 247 -17.71 -9.32 -6.17
CA VAL A 247 -17.93 -10.14 -7.37
C VAL A 247 -16.61 -10.24 -8.12
N ALA A 248 -16.17 -11.45 -8.41
CA ALA A 248 -14.92 -11.70 -9.13
C ALA A 248 -15.11 -12.72 -10.25
N ARG A 249 -14.32 -12.60 -11.32
CA ARG A 249 -14.13 -13.65 -12.29
C ARG A 249 -13.10 -14.64 -11.75
N TYR A 250 -13.56 -15.85 -11.42
CA TYR A 250 -12.76 -16.88 -10.79
C TYR A 250 -11.86 -17.61 -11.82
N GLY A 251 -12.34 -17.79 -13.05
CA GLY A 251 -11.59 -18.33 -14.18
C GLY A 251 -12.50 -18.73 -15.33
N GLY A 252 -12.11 -18.50 -16.59
CA GLY A 252 -12.93 -18.85 -17.74
C GLY A 252 -14.35 -18.28 -17.67
N GLU A 253 -15.34 -19.18 -17.52
CA GLU A 253 -16.76 -18.88 -17.35
C GLU A 253 -17.24 -18.90 -15.88
N GLU A 254 -16.31 -19.01 -14.94
CA GLU A 254 -16.62 -19.11 -13.51
C GLU A 254 -16.56 -17.76 -12.82
N PHE A 255 -17.51 -17.48 -11.95
CA PHE A 255 -17.60 -16.29 -11.11
C PHE A 255 -17.67 -16.67 -9.63
N ALA A 256 -17.13 -15.84 -8.78
CA ALA A 256 -17.18 -15.96 -7.32
C ALA A 256 -17.84 -14.72 -6.72
N ILE A 257 -18.69 -14.93 -5.69
CA ILE A 257 -19.33 -13.86 -4.93
C ILE A 257 -19.02 -14.09 -3.46
N VAL A 258 -18.24 -13.20 -2.85
CA VAL A 258 -17.97 -13.22 -1.41
C VAL A 258 -18.95 -12.31 -0.70
N LEU A 259 -19.62 -12.84 0.32
CA LEU A 259 -20.64 -12.15 1.09
C LEU A 259 -20.26 -12.13 2.58
N PRO A 260 -19.51 -11.11 3.04
CA PRO A 260 -19.20 -10.96 4.46
C PRO A 260 -20.47 -10.73 5.29
N ASN A 261 -20.44 -11.12 6.56
CA ASN A 261 -21.54 -10.97 7.51
C ASN A 261 -22.90 -11.37 6.92
N THR A 262 -22.92 -12.53 6.26
CA THR A 262 -24.11 -13.07 5.58
C THR A 262 -24.28 -14.53 5.95
N ASP A 263 -25.43 -14.85 6.48
CA ASP A 263 -25.82 -16.22 6.86
C ASP A 263 -26.24 -17.08 5.64
N THR A 264 -26.46 -18.34 5.87
CA THR A 264 -26.90 -19.32 4.88
C THR A 264 -28.16 -18.87 4.13
N LYS A 265 -29.16 -18.36 4.84
CA LYS A 265 -30.41 -17.94 4.23
C LYS A 265 -30.20 -16.71 3.33
N GLY A 266 -29.41 -15.76 3.78
CA GLY A 266 -29.04 -14.57 3.02
C GLY A 266 -28.31 -14.93 1.73
N SER A 267 -27.28 -15.79 1.83
CA SER A 267 -26.48 -16.20 0.68
C SER A 267 -27.26 -17.01 -0.36
N ILE A 268 -28.16 -17.89 0.07
CA ILE A 268 -29.08 -18.63 -0.83
C ILE A 268 -30.00 -17.64 -1.57
N ASN A 269 -30.53 -16.62 -0.90
CA ASN A 269 -31.37 -15.61 -1.55
C ASN A 269 -30.60 -14.83 -2.62
N VAL A 270 -29.35 -14.48 -2.36
CA VAL A 270 -28.49 -13.82 -3.37
C VAL A 270 -28.24 -14.76 -4.55
N ALA A 271 -27.91 -16.04 -4.31
CA ALA A 271 -27.67 -17.03 -5.36
C ALA A 271 -28.90 -17.25 -6.25
N ILE A 272 -30.10 -17.36 -5.64
CA ILE A 272 -31.35 -17.47 -6.38
C ILE A 272 -31.61 -16.23 -7.24
N ARG A 273 -31.37 -15.05 -6.68
CA ARG A 273 -31.49 -13.78 -7.42
C ARG A 273 -30.53 -13.71 -8.59
N VAL A 274 -29.27 -14.11 -8.42
CA VAL A 274 -28.26 -14.21 -9.49
C VAL A 274 -28.76 -15.13 -10.60
N ASN A 275 -29.20 -16.36 -10.25
CA ASN A 275 -29.68 -17.32 -11.22
C ASN A 275 -30.90 -16.76 -12.02
N GLN A 276 -31.89 -16.16 -11.35
CA GLN A 276 -33.05 -15.57 -11.98
C GLN A 276 -32.72 -14.38 -12.89
N LEU A 277 -31.82 -13.49 -12.45
CA LEU A 277 -31.42 -12.33 -13.26
C LEU A 277 -30.63 -12.77 -14.50
N VAL A 278 -29.76 -13.77 -14.41
CA VAL A 278 -29.05 -14.30 -15.58
C VAL A 278 -30.05 -14.95 -16.56
N GLN A 279 -31.04 -15.71 -16.08
CA GLN A 279 -32.09 -16.25 -16.95
C GLN A 279 -32.87 -15.13 -17.63
N SER A 280 -33.15 -14.01 -16.96
CA SER A 280 -33.92 -12.89 -17.50
C SER A 280 -33.17 -12.12 -18.60
N LEU A 281 -31.84 -12.32 -18.78
CA LEU A 281 -31.10 -11.83 -19.94
C LEU A 281 -31.61 -12.41 -21.26
N ALA A 282 -32.27 -13.59 -21.21
CA ALA A 282 -32.85 -14.29 -22.35
C ALA A 282 -31.86 -14.45 -23.53
N LEU A 283 -30.56 -14.58 -23.26
CA LEU A 283 -29.53 -14.80 -24.28
C LEU A 283 -29.71 -16.16 -24.91
N PRO A 284 -29.99 -16.29 -26.21
CA PRO A 284 -30.28 -17.56 -26.85
C PRO A 284 -29.10 -18.54 -26.79
N HIS A 285 -29.35 -19.77 -26.38
CA HIS A 285 -28.39 -20.87 -26.36
C HIS A 285 -29.01 -22.19 -26.86
N ALA A 286 -29.20 -22.26 -28.17
CA ALA A 286 -29.85 -23.42 -28.82
C ALA A 286 -29.15 -24.77 -28.62
N TYR A 287 -27.87 -24.75 -28.23
CA TYR A 287 -27.02 -25.93 -28.02
C TYR A 287 -26.84 -26.29 -26.55
N SER A 288 -27.58 -25.68 -25.64
CA SER A 288 -27.61 -26.02 -24.23
C SER A 288 -28.61 -27.11 -23.96
N ALA A 289 -28.22 -28.12 -23.18
CA ALA A 289 -29.11 -29.16 -22.71
C ALA A 289 -29.91 -28.74 -21.45
N ALA A 290 -29.57 -27.62 -20.81
CA ALA A 290 -30.20 -27.14 -19.59
C ALA A 290 -31.44 -26.25 -19.88
N ALA A 291 -31.37 -25.37 -20.88
CA ALA A 291 -32.43 -24.43 -21.25
C ALA A 291 -32.17 -23.83 -22.63
N PRO A 292 -33.18 -23.25 -23.33
CA PRO A 292 -33.00 -22.61 -24.62
C PRO A 292 -32.19 -21.29 -24.58
N ASN A 293 -31.95 -20.78 -23.39
CA ASN A 293 -31.17 -19.58 -23.13
C ASN A 293 -29.98 -19.87 -22.21
N ILE A 294 -29.04 -18.90 -22.10
CA ILE A 294 -27.95 -18.95 -21.13
C ILE A 294 -28.52 -19.08 -19.72
N THR A 295 -27.95 -20.02 -18.98
CA THR A 295 -28.23 -20.26 -17.56
C THR A 295 -26.95 -20.36 -16.76
N ILE A 296 -27.06 -20.29 -15.44
CA ILE A 296 -25.94 -20.38 -14.51
C ILE A 296 -26.25 -21.36 -13.38
N SER A 297 -25.30 -22.21 -13.06
CA SER A 297 -25.34 -23.07 -11.86
C SER A 297 -24.60 -22.37 -10.73
N CYS A 298 -25.16 -22.43 -9.50
CA CYS A 298 -24.56 -21.78 -8.33
C CYS A 298 -24.39 -22.81 -7.20
N GLY A 299 -23.18 -22.83 -6.64
CA GLY A 299 -22.83 -23.55 -5.41
C GLY A 299 -22.62 -22.55 -4.26
N VAL A 300 -23.32 -22.75 -3.16
CA VAL A 300 -23.29 -21.86 -2.00
C VAL A 300 -22.71 -22.58 -0.80
N ALA A 301 -21.83 -21.91 -0.07
CA ALA A 301 -21.35 -22.35 1.24
C ALA A 301 -21.32 -21.19 2.22
N THR A 302 -21.55 -21.49 3.49
CA THR A 302 -21.47 -20.53 4.60
C THR A 302 -20.70 -21.17 5.74
N ILE A 303 -19.76 -20.44 6.31
CA ILE A 303 -19.05 -20.84 7.51
C ILE A 303 -19.09 -19.73 8.57
N LEU A 304 -18.98 -20.14 9.83
CA LEU A 304 -18.53 -19.28 10.90
C LEU A 304 -17.05 -19.63 11.13
N PRO A 305 -16.08 -18.78 10.72
CA PRO A 305 -14.66 -19.13 10.81
C PRO A 305 -14.22 -19.41 12.23
N THR A 306 -13.33 -20.39 12.38
CA THR A 306 -12.68 -20.77 13.64
C THR A 306 -11.17 -20.83 13.38
N GLU A 307 -10.35 -21.10 14.40
CA GLU A 307 -8.89 -21.26 14.21
C GLU A 307 -8.55 -22.42 13.26
N THR A 308 -9.44 -23.44 13.16
CA THR A 308 -9.27 -24.63 12.33
C THR A 308 -9.97 -24.57 11.00
N ILE A 309 -11.02 -23.74 10.83
CA ILE A 309 -11.80 -23.60 9.60
C ILE A 309 -11.42 -22.29 8.90
N GLN A 310 -10.90 -22.39 7.69
CA GLN A 310 -10.29 -21.30 6.94
C GLN A 310 -10.98 -21.05 5.57
N ALA A 311 -10.49 -20.05 4.84
CA ALA A 311 -10.98 -19.69 3.50
C ALA A 311 -10.97 -20.88 2.51
N THR A 312 -9.96 -21.75 2.59
CA THR A 312 -9.84 -22.95 1.74
C THR A 312 -10.98 -23.94 1.94
N ASP A 313 -11.49 -24.05 3.16
CA ASP A 313 -12.60 -24.97 3.47
C ASP A 313 -13.93 -24.41 2.94
N LEU A 314 -14.11 -23.09 3.02
CA LEU A 314 -15.24 -22.40 2.42
C LEU A 314 -15.26 -22.57 0.89
N ILE A 315 -14.10 -22.43 0.24
CA ILE A 315 -13.97 -22.62 -1.22
C ILE A 315 -14.30 -24.08 -1.60
N LYS A 316 -13.73 -25.07 -0.91
CA LYS A 316 -14.01 -26.49 -1.16
C LYS A 316 -15.50 -26.80 -0.99
N ALA A 317 -16.15 -26.25 0.03
CA ALA A 317 -17.58 -26.48 0.30
C ALA A 317 -18.46 -25.86 -0.80
N ALA A 318 -18.14 -24.65 -1.28
CA ALA A 318 -18.84 -24.00 -2.37
C ALA A 318 -18.63 -24.74 -3.71
N ASP A 319 -17.43 -25.23 -3.98
CA ASP A 319 -17.12 -26.02 -5.18
C ASP A 319 -17.90 -27.34 -5.21
N LEU A 320 -17.95 -28.07 -4.08
CA LEU A 320 -18.77 -29.29 -3.96
C LEU A 320 -20.25 -29.00 -4.20
N ALA A 321 -20.75 -27.86 -3.68
CA ALA A 321 -22.14 -27.46 -3.93
C ALA A 321 -22.35 -27.12 -5.42
N LEU A 322 -21.41 -26.45 -6.08
CA LEU A 322 -21.48 -26.15 -7.52
C LEU A 322 -21.44 -27.43 -8.36
N TYR A 323 -20.57 -28.38 -8.01
CA TYR A 323 -20.53 -29.69 -8.65
C TYR A 323 -21.90 -30.40 -8.55
N ASN A 324 -22.51 -30.38 -7.38
CA ASN A 324 -23.84 -30.94 -7.16
C ASN A 324 -24.94 -30.22 -7.99
N ALA A 325 -24.83 -28.92 -8.15
CA ALA A 325 -25.74 -28.15 -9.02
C ALA A 325 -25.62 -28.61 -10.48
N LYS A 326 -24.38 -28.74 -10.99
CA LYS A 326 -24.13 -29.25 -12.35
C LYS A 326 -24.61 -30.69 -12.54
N ALA A 327 -24.43 -31.58 -11.55
CA ALA A 327 -24.88 -32.99 -11.59
C ALA A 327 -26.41 -33.12 -11.52
N ASN A 328 -27.11 -32.21 -10.86
CA ASN A 328 -28.57 -32.21 -10.70
C ASN A 328 -29.32 -31.49 -11.84
N GLY A 329 -28.76 -31.43 -13.03
CA GLY A 329 -29.43 -30.89 -14.22
C GLY A 329 -29.13 -29.44 -14.53
N ARG A 330 -28.20 -28.82 -13.82
CA ARG A 330 -27.78 -27.40 -14.01
C ARG A 330 -28.87 -26.38 -13.72
N ASN A 331 -28.65 -25.14 -14.06
CA ASN A 331 -29.60 -24.03 -13.91
C ASN A 331 -30.29 -24.02 -12.51
N CYS A 332 -29.52 -24.25 -11.48
CA CYS A 332 -30.03 -24.33 -10.10
C CYS A 332 -29.01 -23.87 -9.08
N VAL A 333 -29.48 -23.65 -7.88
CA VAL A 333 -28.67 -23.32 -6.71
C VAL A 333 -28.59 -24.55 -5.81
N LYS A 334 -27.41 -24.94 -5.40
CA LYS A 334 -27.17 -25.94 -4.36
C LYS A 334 -26.38 -25.32 -3.21
N PHE A 335 -26.62 -25.86 -2.04
CA PHE A 335 -26.01 -25.41 -0.80
C PHE A 335 -25.30 -26.58 -0.10
N ASN A 336 -24.16 -26.31 0.51
CA ASN A 336 -23.43 -27.25 1.34
C ASN A 336 -23.26 -26.67 2.75
N ASP A 337 -23.85 -27.38 3.74
CA ASP A 337 -23.96 -26.99 5.14
C ASP A 337 -22.74 -27.42 5.99
N GLN A 338 -21.84 -28.22 5.43
CA GLN A 338 -20.73 -28.79 6.19
C GLN A 338 -19.38 -28.50 5.50
N PRO A 339 -18.54 -27.67 6.09
CA PRO A 339 -17.11 -27.80 5.84
C PRO A 339 -16.68 -29.13 6.46
N GLN A 340 -16.35 -30.13 5.62
CA GLN A 340 -15.72 -31.34 6.11
C GLN A 340 -14.35 -30.99 6.65
N ALA A 341 -14.21 -30.96 7.99
CA ALA A 341 -12.89 -31.06 8.60
C ALA A 341 -12.37 -32.45 8.20
N GLU A 342 -11.31 -32.51 7.42
CA GLU A 342 -10.59 -33.76 7.17
C GLU A 342 -10.07 -34.24 8.53
N THR A 343 -10.58 -35.43 8.96
CA THR A 343 -10.06 -36.21 10.09
C THR A 343 -8.66 -36.72 9.80
#